data_7892b3493ec4802c7b43b3cb95ab04d5
#
_entry.id   7892b3493ec4802c7b43b3cb95ab04d5
#
_cell.length_a   1.000
_cell.length_b   1.000
_cell.length_c   1.000
_cell.angle_alpha   90.00
_cell.angle_beta   90.00
_cell.angle_gamma   90.00
#
_symmetry.space_group_name_H-M   'P 1'
#
loop_
_entity.id
_entity.type
_entity.pdbx_description
1 polymer ?
#
loop_
_entity_poly.entity_id
_entity_poly.type
_entity_poly.pdbx_seq_one_letter_code
_entity_poly.pdbx_strand_id
1 'polypeptide(L)'
;MLSSSDTMSVEKLLQVASRLRDDVDVIGRELTDQGTVDYVYNPLAYAWDVHKRYIEISGDMGASTVMMGMNPGPHGMGQMGIPFAATSMVRDLLGITGIDVDQPPVIHPNRPVIGLKYPREEVSGTRIWGLLSETYGGAGEIFEKVFLVNHCPLMLLDGPRASNITPDKISGPTARRLLERCDEHLLEVVEILDADTVIGIGKFAEKRACLLYTSDAADE
;
A
#
# COMPACT_ATOMS: atom_id res chain seq x y z
N MET A 1 -12.88 -23.33 11.19
CA MET A 1 -12.81 -22.53 12.43
C MET A 1 -11.43 -21.90 12.43
N LEU A 2 -11.35 -20.59 12.24
CA LEU A 2 -10.09 -19.83 12.35
C LEU A 2 -9.57 -19.99 13.79
N SER A 3 -8.25 -20.14 13.96
CA SER A 3 -7.65 -20.21 15.29
C SER A 3 -7.73 -18.83 15.97
N SER A 4 -7.70 -18.76 17.28
CA SER A 4 -7.76 -17.48 18.01
C SER A 4 -6.51 -16.60 17.78
N SER A 5 -5.40 -17.18 17.31
CA SER A 5 -4.19 -16.46 16.92
C SER A 5 -4.36 -15.75 15.57
N ASP A 6 -5.08 -16.37 14.63
CA ASP A 6 -5.26 -15.90 13.26
C ASP A 6 -6.10 -14.60 13.23
N THR A 7 -7.19 -14.56 14.00
CA THR A 7 -8.02 -13.36 14.17
C THR A 7 -7.22 -12.17 14.74
N MET A 8 -6.21 -12.44 15.58
CA MET A 8 -5.39 -11.41 16.23
C MET A 8 -4.45 -10.68 15.25
N SER A 9 -3.93 -11.36 14.21
CA SER A 9 -3.04 -10.73 13.22
C SER A 9 -3.80 -9.77 12.32
N VAL A 10 -4.98 -10.16 11.82
CA VAL A 10 -5.87 -9.29 11.03
C VAL A 10 -6.25 -8.02 11.81
N GLU A 11 -6.68 -8.17 13.07
CA GLU A 11 -7.06 -7.03 13.91
C GLU A 11 -5.88 -6.06 14.10
N LYS A 12 -4.67 -6.57 14.37
CA LYS A 12 -3.46 -5.75 14.51
C LYS A 12 -3.09 -5.05 13.20
N LEU A 13 -3.13 -5.76 12.06
CA LEU A 13 -2.87 -5.17 10.75
C LEU A 13 -3.88 -4.06 10.41
N LEU A 14 -5.15 -4.25 10.71
CA LEU A 14 -6.18 -3.22 10.55
C LEU A 14 -5.91 -2.00 11.45
N GLN A 15 -5.47 -2.22 12.68
CA GLN A 15 -5.10 -1.12 13.59
C GLN A 15 -3.93 -0.31 13.06
N VAL A 16 -2.83 -0.95 12.65
CA VAL A 16 -1.63 -0.24 12.16
C VAL A 16 -1.92 0.46 10.84
N ALA A 17 -2.69 -0.15 9.94
CA ALA A 17 -3.13 0.47 8.70
C ALA A 17 -4.05 1.68 8.93
N SER A 18 -4.96 1.61 9.93
CA SER A 18 -5.82 2.73 10.30
C SER A 18 -5.01 3.89 10.89
N ARG A 19 -4.03 3.62 11.77
CA ARG A 19 -3.13 4.66 12.28
C ARG A 19 -2.33 5.31 11.15
N LEU A 20 -1.73 4.49 10.26
CA LEU A 20 -1.01 5.03 9.11
C LEU A 20 -1.92 5.92 8.26
N ARG A 21 -3.14 5.46 7.94
CA ARG A 21 -4.13 6.24 7.18
C ARG A 21 -4.33 7.63 7.76
N ASP A 22 -4.56 7.71 9.07
CA ASP A 22 -4.88 8.95 9.77
C ASP A 22 -3.65 9.88 9.86
N ASP A 23 -2.47 9.33 10.17
CA ASP A 23 -1.22 10.07 10.28
C ASP A 23 -0.79 10.65 8.93
N VAL A 24 -0.81 9.84 7.86
CA VAL A 24 -0.40 10.32 6.52
C VAL A 24 -1.42 11.28 5.91
N ASP A 25 -2.68 11.23 6.33
CA ASP A 25 -3.69 12.19 5.91
C ASP A 25 -3.36 13.61 6.43
N VAL A 26 -2.91 13.71 7.68
CA VAL A 26 -2.41 14.97 8.26
C VAL A 26 -1.16 15.45 7.51
N ILE A 27 -0.17 14.56 7.34
CA ILE A 27 1.08 14.89 6.65
C ILE A 27 0.82 15.29 5.19
N GLY A 28 -0.12 14.61 4.52
CA GLY A 28 -0.51 14.92 3.15
C GLY A 28 -1.09 16.32 2.99
N ARG A 29 -1.95 16.76 3.91
CA ARG A 29 -2.47 18.14 3.93
C ARG A 29 -1.34 19.15 4.11
N GLU A 30 -0.42 18.90 5.03
CA GLU A 30 0.73 19.79 5.22
C GLU A 30 1.61 19.91 3.96
N LEU A 31 1.81 18.82 3.21
CA LEU A 31 2.57 18.84 1.95
C LEU A 31 1.90 19.73 0.90
N THR A 32 0.57 19.70 0.80
CA THR A 32 -0.18 20.59 -0.10
C THR A 32 -0.19 22.04 0.38
N ASP A 33 -0.40 22.28 1.67
CA ASP A 33 -0.42 23.61 2.27
C ASP A 33 0.94 24.32 2.11
N GLN A 34 2.04 23.58 2.14
CA GLN A 34 3.40 24.08 1.91
C GLN A 34 3.75 24.23 0.42
N GLY A 35 2.89 23.80 -0.49
CA GLY A 35 3.16 23.80 -1.92
C GLY A 35 4.26 22.83 -2.35
N THR A 36 4.49 21.76 -1.56
CA THR A 36 5.46 20.72 -1.92
C THR A 36 4.96 19.85 -3.06
N VAL A 37 3.64 19.62 -3.11
CA VAL A 37 2.90 18.97 -4.19
C VAL A 37 1.53 19.63 -4.35
N ASP A 38 0.93 19.55 -5.52
CA ASP A 38 -0.36 20.20 -5.80
C ASP A 38 -1.56 19.40 -5.21
N TYR A 39 -1.48 18.06 -5.26
CA TYR A 39 -2.56 17.18 -4.79
C TYR A 39 -1.98 15.98 -4.06
N VAL A 40 -2.66 15.57 -3.01
CA VAL A 40 -2.40 14.32 -2.29
C VAL A 40 -3.66 13.49 -2.25
N TYR A 41 -3.56 12.23 -2.68
CA TYR A 41 -4.60 11.23 -2.54
C TYR A 41 -4.17 10.20 -1.51
N ASN A 42 -5.05 9.92 -0.56
CA ASN A 42 -4.86 8.87 0.44
C ASN A 42 -5.81 7.69 0.18
N PRO A 43 -5.41 6.70 -0.62
CA PRO A 43 -6.25 5.53 -0.92
C PRO A 43 -6.69 4.75 0.31
N LEU A 44 -5.91 4.79 1.40
CA LEU A 44 -6.33 4.17 2.66
C LEU A 44 -7.53 4.88 3.28
N ALA A 45 -7.78 6.17 2.98
CA ALA A 45 -8.94 6.89 3.46
C ALA A 45 -10.18 6.61 2.60
N TYR A 46 -10.12 6.92 1.30
CA TYR A 46 -11.31 6.84 0.45
C TYR A 46 -11.63 5.43 -0.08
N ALA A 47 -10.67 4.51 -0.06
CA ALA A 47 -10.88 3.10 -0.43
C ALA A 47 -10.68 2.16 0.78
N TRP A 48 -10.99 2.63 1.98
CA TRP A 48 -10.75 1.89 3.22
C TRP A 48 -11.43 0.53 3.26
N ASP A 49 -12.68 0.43 2.86
CA ASP A 49 -13.42 -0.84 2.91
C ASP A 49 -12.84 -1.88 1.95
N VAL A 50 -12.30 -1.46 0.81
CA VAL A 50 -11.58 -2.35 -0.12
C VAL A 50 -10.24 -2.77 0.49
N HIS A 51 -9.49 -1.85 1.09
CA HIS A 51 -8.23 -2.14 1.76
C HIS A 51 -8.43 -3.08 2.96
N LYS A 52 -9.46 -2.80 3.77
CA LYS A 52 -9.87 -3.68 4.87
C LYS A 52 -10.15 -5.09 4.38
N ARG A 53 -10.93 -5.23 3.29
CA ARG A 53 -11.20 -6.54 2.71
C ARG A 53 -9.94 -7.26 2.25
N TYR A 54 -8.99 -6.53 1.67
CA TYR A 54 -7.67 -7.08 1.34
C TYR A 54 -6.94 -7.63 2.57
N ILE A 55 -6.86 -6.87 3.66
CA ILE A 55 -6.24 -7.33 4.92
C ILE A 55 -6.98 -8.56 5.49
N GLU A 56 -8.32 -8.58 5.45
CA GLU A 56 -9.12 -9.70 5.95
C GLU A 56 -8.85 -11.02 5.22
N ILE A 57 -8.53 -10.98 3.94
CA ILE A 57 -8.24 -12.20 3.15
C ILE A 57 -6.78 -12.60 3.12
N SER A 58 -5.87 -11.72 3.57
CA SER A 58 -4.42 -11.95 3.46
C SER A 58 -3.69 -11.97 4.81
N GLY A 59 -4.22 -11.29 5.82
CA GLY A 59 -3.47 -10.95 7.03
C GLY A 59 -3.27 -12.09 8.05
N ASP A 60 -3.99 -13.20 7.92
CA ASP A 60 -3.89 -14.37 8.81
C ASP A 60 -3.40 -15.64 8.11
N MET A 61 -2.92 -15.51 6.88
CA MET A 61 -2.52 -16.66 6.06
C MET A 61 -1.09 -17.15 6.33
N GLY A 62 -0.34 -16.48 7.21
CA GLY A 62 1.00 -16.93 7.63
C GLY A 62 2.12 -16.57 6.64
N ALA A 63 1.99 -15.48 5.90
CA ALA A 63 3.01 -15.01 4.98
C ALA A 63 4.34 -14.74 5.70
N SER A 64 5.40 -15.45 5.32
CA SER A 64 6.77 -15.22 5.82
C SER A 64 7.54 -14.17 5.03
N THR A 65 6.98 -13.66 3.95
CA THR A 65 7.61 -12.66 3.08
C THR A 65 6.71 -11.45 2.89
N VAL A 66 7.25 -10.26 3.15
CA VAL A 66 6.60 -8.99 2.79
C VAL A 66 7.19 -8.48 1.48
N MET A 67 6.37 -8.34 0.44
CA MET A 67 6.78 -7.69 -0.82
C MET A 67 6.33 -6.23 -0.82
N MET A 68 7.29 -5.32 -0.92
CA MET A 68 7.07 -3.89 -0.77
C MET A 68 7.30 -3.13 -2.06
N GLY A 69 6.29 -2.34 -2.47
CA GLY A 69 6.41 -1.31 -3.50
C GLY A 69 6.71 0.06 -2.93
N MET A 70 6.83 1.07 -3.79
CA MET A 70 7.14 2.45 -3.38
C MET A 70 5.89 3.21 -2.93
N ASN A 71 4.99 3.51 -3.85
CA ASN A 71 3.77 4.29 -3.61
C ASN A 71 2.69 3.99 -4.66
N PRO A 72 1.43 4.43 -4.44
CA PRO A 72 0.33 4.17 -5.37
C PRO A 72 0.55 4.72 -6.77
N GLY A 73 0.23 3.90 -7.77
CA GLY A 73 0.01 4.36 -9.14
C GLY A 73 -1.45 4.80 -9.36
N PRO A 74 -1.71 5.68 -10.35
CA PRO A 74 -3.05 6.24 -10.59
C PRO A 74 -4.04 5.25 -11.20
N HIS A 75 -3.59 4.08 -11.66
CA HIS A 75 -4.40 3.05 -12.30
C HIS A 75 -4.59 1.81 -11.42
N GLY A 76 -3.90 1.74 -10.29
CA GLY A 76 -3.90 0.62 -9.37
C GLY A 76 -4.36 1.01 -7.96
N MET A 77 -3.45 1.01 -7.00
CA MET A 77 -3.79 1.33 -5.60
C MET A 77 -4.45 2.71 -5.47
N GLY A 78 -4.10 3.69 -6.30
CA GLY A 78 -4.75 5.00 -6.34
C GLY A 78 -6.25 4.94 -6.68
N GLN A 79 -6.74 3.83 -7.24
CA GLN A 79 -8.17 3.60 -7.49
C GLN A 79 -8.84 2.75 -6.40
N MET A 80 -8.13 1.77 -5.85
CA MET A 80 -8.73 0.65 -5.14
C MET A 80 -8.17 0.41 -3.73
N GLY A 81 -7.14 1.15 -3.32
CA GLY A 81 -6.55 0.99 -1.98
C GLY A 81 -5.73 -0.29 -1.75
N ILE A 82 -5.61 -1.18 -2.74
CA ILE A 82 -4.84 -2.42 -2.63
C ILE A 82 -3.46 -2.22 -3.26
N PRO A 83 -2.36 -2.60 -2.59
CA PRO A 83 -1.02 -2.55 -3.16
C PRO A 83 -0.93 -3.32 -4.49
N PHE A 84 -0.33 -2.70 -5.51
CA PHE A 84 -0.23 -3.28 -6.86
C PHE A 84 -1.57 -3.68 -7.50
N ALA A 85 -2.68 -3.07 -7.10
CA ALA A 85 -3.98 -3.40 -7.66
C ALA A 85 -3.99 -3.31 -9.19
N ALA A 86 -4.60 -4.30 -9.83
CA ALA A 86 -5.03 -4.28 -11.22
C ALA A 86 -6.48 -4.77 -11.24
N THR A 87 -7.37 -4.12 -11.97
CA THR A 87 -8.82 -4.34 -11.85
C THR A 87 -9.22 -5.80 -12.05
N SER A 88 -8.66 -6.46 -13.07
CA SER A 88 -8.91 -7.88 -13.31
C SER A 88 -8.39 -8.76 -12.19
N MET A 89 -7.19 -8.49 -11.65
CA MET A 89 -6.60 -9.27 -10.57
C MET A 89 -7.38 -9.13 -9.26
N VAL A 90 -7.82 -7.92 -8.93
CA VAL A 90 -8.65 -7.67 -7.75
C VAL A 90 -9.98 -8.39 -7.84
N ARG A 91 -10.63 -8.37 -9.02
CA ARG A 91 -11.90 -9.04 -9.26
C ARG A 91 -11.76 -10.56 -9.34
N ASP A 92 -10.87 -11.07 -10.19
CA ASP A 92 -10.86 -12.47 -10.61
C ASP A 92 -9.95 -13.34 -9.72
N LEU A 93 -8.81 -12.79 -9.24
CA LEU A 93 -7.89 -13.52 -8.37
C LEU A 93 -8.23 -13.33 -6.90
N LEU A 94 -8.45 -12.07 -6.46
CA LEU A 94 -8.72 -11.78 -5.05
C LEU A 94 -10.20 -11.91 -4.68
N GLY A 95 -11.11 -11.96 -5.66
CA GLY A 95 -12.55 -12.06 -5.43
C GLY A 95 -13.15 -10.83 -4.73
N ILE A 96 -12.50 -9.67 -4.80
CA ILE A 96 -12.98 -8.43 -4.17
C ILE A 96 -13.84 -7.67 -5.16
N THR A 97 -15.15 -7.65 -4.91
CA THR A 97 -16.15 -7.00 -5.76
C THR A 97 -17.25 -6.38 -4.91
N GLY A 98 -18.04 -5.48 -5.52
CA GLY A 98 -19.27 -4.96 -4.90
C GLY A 98 -19.04 -3.98 -3.74
N ILE A 99 -17.83 -3.48 -3.57
CA ILE A 99 -17.48 -2.48 -2.56
C ILE A 99 -17.35 -1.13 -3.27
N ASP A 100 -18.05 -0.13 -2.79
CA ASP A 100 -17.93 1.23 -3.30
C ASP A 100 -16.69 1.92 -2.73
N VAL A 101 -16.13 2.83 -3.52
CA VAL A 101 -14.95 3.61 -3.18
C VAL A 101 -15.36 5.08 -3.13
N ASP A 102 -15.05 5.75 -2.03
CA ASP A 102 -15.30 7.17 -1.86
C ASP A 102 -14.37 8.03 -2.74
N GLN A 103 -14.52 9.34 -2.67
CA GLN A 103 -13.68 10.28 -3.40
C GLN A 103 -12.66 10.93 -2.47
N PRO A 104 -11.45 11.25 -2.95
CA PRO A 104 -10.55 12.11 -2.20
C PRO A 104 -11.18 13.51 -2.01
N PRO A 105 -10.84 14.23 -0.91
CA PRO A 105 -11.41 15.55 -0.62
C PRO A 105 -11.20 16.57 -1.74
N VAL A 106 -10.07 16.50 -2.43
CA VAL A 106 -9.73 17.35 -3.57
C VAL A 106 -9.31 16.45 -4.74
N ILE A 107 -10.03 16.57 -5.86
CA ILE A 107 -9.84 15.72 -7.03
C ILE A 107 -9.19 16.53 -8.16
N HIS A 108 -8.07 16.03 -8.68
CA HIS A 108 -7.52 16.57 -9.93
C HIS A 108 -8.39 16.10 -11.12
N PRO A 109 -8.77 17.01 -12.06
CA PRO A 109 -9.66 16.66 -13.18
C PRO A 109 -9.18 15.48 -14.04
N ASN A 110 -7.87 15.31 -14.18
CA ASN A 110 -7.26 14.24 -14.96
C ASN A 110 -7.03 12.94 -14.14
N ARG A 111 -7.43 12.90 -12.89
CA ARG A 111 -7.24 11.75 -11.99
C ARG A 111 -8.51 11.44 -11.18
N PRO A 112 -9.66 11.18 -11.85
CA PRO A 112 -10.85 10.76 -11.14
C PRO A 112 -10.63 9.39 -10.49
N VAL A 113 -11.23 9.18 -9.32
CA VAL A 113 -11.29 7.88 -8.65
C VAL A 113 -12.60 7.20 -9.04
N ILE A 114 -12.52 6.01 -9.63
CA ILE A 114 -13.68 5.21 -10.11
C ILE A 114 -13.81 3.93 -9.27
N GLY A 115 -12.76 3.54 -8.57
CA GLY A 115 -12.74 2.34 -7.73
C GLY A 115 -12.66 1.04 -8.54
N LEU A 116 -13.33 0.00 -8.06
CA LEU A 116 -13.27 -1.37 -8.62
C LEU A 116 -13.76 -1.51 -10.07
N LYS A 117 -14.40 -0.48 -10.62
CA LYS A 117 -14.86 -0.44 -12.02
C LYS A 117 -13.90 0.31 -12.94
N TYR A 118 -12.69 0.64 -12.45
CA TYR A 118 -11.71 1.37 -13.24
C TYR A 118 -11.33 0.60 -14.51
N PRO A 119 -11.39 1.23 -15.72
CA PRO A 119 -11.32 0.48 -16.97
C PRO A 119 -9.89 0.15 -17.44
N ARG A 120 -8.86 0.65 -16.75
CA ARG A 120 -7.47 0.42 -17.14
C ARG A 120 -6.77 -0.49 -16.14
N GLU A 121 -5.89 -1.35 -16.66
CA GLU A 121 -5.04 -2.19 -15.81
C GLU A 121 -3.75 -1.46 -15.41
N GLU A 122 -3.34 -1.66 -14.18
CA GLU A 122 -2.00 -1.25 -13.73
C GLU A 122 -0.97 -2.27 -14.18
N VAL A 123 -0.02 -1.84 -14.99
CA VAL A 123 0.97 -2.75 -15.62
C VAL A 123 1.82 -3.47 -14.58
N SER A 124 2.29 -2.76 -13.55
CA SER A 124 3.08 -3.36 -12.46
C SER A 124 2.24 -4.37 -11.67
N GLY A 125 1.00 -4.02 -11.38
CA GLY A 125 0.05 -4.89 -10.69
C GLY A 125 -0.22 -6.17 -11.46
N THR A 126 -0.56 -6.07 -12.75
CA THR A 126 -0.79 -7.24 -13.59
C THR A 126 0.43 -8.16 -13.62
N ARG A 127 1.64 -7.61 -13.69
CA ARG A 127 2.88 -8.40 -13.72
C ARG A 127 3.16 -9.09 -12.38
N ILE A 128 3.03 -8.37 -11.27
CA ILE A 128 3.32 -8.93 -9.94
C ILE A 128 2.30 -10.01 -9.59
N TRP A 129 1.00 -9.71 -9.67
CA TRP A 129 -0.03 -10.70 -9.37
C TRP A 129 -0.02 -11.87 -10.35
N GLY A 130 0.26 -11.62 -11.64
CA GLY A 130 0.44 -12.68 -12.63
C GLY A 130 1.58 -13.62 -12.27
N LEU A 131 2.77 -13.09 -11.95
CA LEU A 131 3.91 -13.89 -11.50
C LEU A 131 3.60 -14.69 -10.23
N LEU A 132 2.96 -14.07 -9.25
CA LEU A 132 2.59 -14.77 -8.00
C LEU A 132 1.57 -15.87 -8.25
N SER A 133 0.57 -15.63 -9.12
CA SER A 133 -0.41 -16.63 -9.49
C SER A 133 0.19 -17.80 -10.30
N GLU A 134 1.12 -17.52 -11.21
CA GLU A 134 1.86 -18.56 -11.94
C GLU A 134 2.77 -19.39 -11.01
N THR A 135 3.30 -18.77 -9.95
CA THR A 135 4.24 -19.43 -9.02
C THR A 135 3.52 -20.23 -7.94
N TYR A 136 2.47 -19.69 -7.37
CA TYR A 136 1.83 -20.24 -6.17
C TYR A 136 0.40 -20.75 -6.40
N GLY A 137 -0.31 -20.27 -7.43
CA GLY A 137 -1.69 -20.63 -7.70
C GLY A 137 -2.69 -19.53 -7.39
N GLY A 138 -3.73 -19.81 -6.60
CA GLY A 138 -4.77 -18.87 -6.22
C GLY A 138 -4.37 -17.90 -5.12
N ALA A 139 -5.29 -17.00 -4.76
CA ALA A 139 -5.04 -15.98 -3.75
C ALA A 139 -4.64 -16.56 -2.38
N GLY A 140 -5.27 -17.66 -1.97
CA GLY A 140 -4.95 -18.33 -0.71
C GLY A 140 -3.50 -18.80 -0.65
N GLU A 141 -3.05 -19.55 -1.65
CA GLU A 141 -1.68 -20.06 -1.74
C GLU A 141 -0.64 -18.92 -1.85
N ILE A 142 -1.00 -17.81 -2.49
CA ILE A 142 -0.15 -16.61 -2.53
C ILE A 142 -0.01 -16.03 -1.12
N PHE A 143 -1.11 -15.83 -0.41
CA PHE A 143 -1.10 -15.19 0.90
C PHE A 143 -0.50 -16.06 2.02
N GLU A 144 -0.40 -17.37 1.84
CA GLU A 144 0.42 -18.23 2.69
C GLU A 144 1.93 -17.94 2.59
N LYS A 145 2.38 -17.27 1.54
CA LYS A 145 3.80 -17.00 1.25
C LYS A 145 4.14 -15.53 1.29
N VAL A 146 3.26 -14.67 0.78
CA VAL A 146 3.57 -13.28 0.48
C VAL A 146 2.45 -12.35 0.93
N PHE A 147 2.81 -11.31 1.69
CA PHE A 147 1.95 -10.16 1.95
C PHE A 147 2.49 -8.95 1.16
N LEU A 148 1.61 -8.26 0.43
CA LEU A 148 2.02 -7.11 -0.37
C LEU A 148 1.70 -5.80 0.35
N VAL A 149 2.63 -4.83 0.28
CA VAL A 149 2.47 -3.50 0.85
C VAL A 149 3.12 -2.45 -0.04
N ASN A 150 2.65 -1.21 -0.01
CA ASN A 150 3.43 -0.06 -0.47
C ASN A 150 4.05 0.63 0.74
N HIS A 151 5.32 1.03 0.63
CA HIS A 151 6.01 1.77 1.67
C HIS A 151 5.25 3.06 2.01
N CYS A 152 5.00 3.91 1.02
CA CYS A 152 4.18 5.11 1.18
C CYS A 152 2.78 4.85 0.61
N PRO A 153 1.69 5.05 1.36
CA PRO A 153 0.34 4.84 0.85
C PRO A 153 -0.22 6.04 0.08
N LEU A 154 0.48 7.19 0.07
CA LEU A 154 0.02 8.40 -0.60
C LEU A 154 0.38 8.41 -2.09
N MET A 155 -0.58 8.80 -2.93
CA MET A 155 -0.33 9.21 -4.30
C MET A 155 -0.16 10.73 -4.33
N LEU A 156 1.05 11.16 -4.65
CA LEU A 156 1.44 12.57 -4.71
C LEU A 156 1.38 13.02 -6.17
N LEU A 157 0.64 14.10 -6.45
CA LEU A 157 0.42 14.58 -7.81
C LEU A 157 0.85 16.04 -7.96
N ASP A 158 1.45 16.34 -9.09
CA ASP A 158 1.95 17.68 -9.39
C ASP A 158 1.69 18.10 -10.83
N GLY A 159 1.45 19.41 -11.01
CA GLY A 159 1.27 20.07 -12.27
C GLY A 159 -0.05 19.75 -13.00
N PRO A 160 -0.33 20.45 -14.10
CA PRO A 160 -1.62 20.38 -14.79
C PRO A 160 -1.92 19.02 -15.43
N ARG A 161 -0.92 18.14 -15.56
CA ARG A 161 -1.08 16.76 -16.04
C ARG A 161 -1.26 15.73 -14.93
N ALA A 162 -1.24 16.17 -13.66
CA ALA A 162 -1.26 15.32 -12.48
C ALA A 162 -0.18 14.21 -12.58
N SER A 163 1.06 14.63 -12.74
CA SER A 163 2.20 13.71 -12.75
C SER A 163 2.38 13.08 -11.38
N ASN A 164 2.50 11.77 -11.32
CA ASN A 164 2.76 11.08 -10.05
C ASN A 164 4.20 11.36 -9.61
N ILE A 165 4.33 11.98 -8.44
CA ILE A 165 5.61 12.28 -7.80
C ILE A 165 5.91 11.16 -6.81
N THR A 166 7.10 10.62 -6.88
CA THR A 166 7.53 9.57 -5.95
C THR A 166 8.07 10.16 -4.65
N PRO A 167 7.91 9.49 -3.49
CA PRO A 167 8.30 10.04 -2.19
C PRO A 167 9.78 10.44 -2.07
N ASP A 168 10.66 9.86 -2.88
CA ASP A 168 12.09 10.19 -2.93
C ASP A 168 12.40 11.52 -3.65
N LYS A 169 11.41 12.12 -4.31
CA LYS A 169 11.55 13.38 -5.04
C LYS A 169 11.04 14.59 -4.28
N ILE A 170 10.37 14.39 -3.16
CA ILE A 170 10.01 15.47 -2.26
C ILE A 170 11.04 15.62 -1.13
N SER A 171 11.19 16.80 -0.59
CA SER A 171 12.20 17.11 0.42
C SER A 171 11.65 18.03 1.51
N GLY A 172 12.42 18.18 2.58
CA GLY A 172 12.04 19.02 3.71
C GLY A 172 11.59 18.21 4.94
N PRO A 173 11.29 18.88 6.05
CA PRO A 173 10.94 18.21 7.30
C PRO A 173 9.67 17.36 7.20
N THR A 174 8.63 17.85 6.52
CA THR A 174 7.36 17.13 6.34
C THR A 174 7.53 15.88 5.48
N ALA A 175 8.33 15.96 4.40
CA ALA A 175 8.66 14.80 3.56
C ALA A 175 9.44 13.74 4.33
N ARG A 176 10.38 14.15 5.20
CA ARG A 176 11.13 13.24 6.07
C ARG A 176 10.20 12.53 7.05
N ARG A 177 9.33 13.27 7.72
CA ARG A 177 8.34 12.71 8.65
C ARG A 177 7.39 11.72 7.97
N LEU A 178 7.01 11.96 6.70
CA LEU A 178 6.25 10.99 5.92
C LEU A 178 7.01 9.68 5.76
N LEU A 179 8.28 9.74 5.37
CA LEU A 179 9.09 8.54 5.18
C LEU A 179 9.32 7.78 6.50
N GLU A 180 9.62 8.49 7.58
CA GLU A 180 9.80 7.92 8.92
C GLU A 180 8.51 7.18 9.37
N ARG A 181 7.34 7.81 9.21
CA ARG A 181 6.07 7.15 9.54
C ARG A 181 5.78 5.91 8.70
N CYS A 182 6.16 5.95 7.42
CA CYS A 182 6.03 4.78 6.54
C CYS A 182 6.99 3.65 6.92
N ASP A 183 8.21 3.98 7.37
CA ASP A 183 9.18 3.01 7.89
C ASP A 183 8.66 2.32 9.15
N GLU A 184 8.13 3.08 10.10
CA GLU A 184 7.50 2.55 11.32
C GLU A 184 6.38 1.56 10.99
N HIS A 185 5.50 1.93 10.04
CA HIS A 185 4.43 1.04 9.61
C HIS A 185 4.95 -0.26 8.98
N LEU A 186 6.01 -0.20 8.18
CA LEU A 186 6.60 -1.40 7.60
C LEU A 186 7.13 -2.33 8.69
N LEU A 187 7.82 -1.80 9.70
CA LEU A 187 8.30 -2.58 10.85
C LEU A 187 7.13 -3.21 11.62
N GLU A 188 6.07 -2.44 11.88
CA GLU A 188 4.85 -2.96 12.54
C GLU A 188 4.24 -4.13 11.74
N VAL A 189 4.16 -4.02 10.40
CA VAL A 189 3.63 -5.10 9.54
C VAL A 189 4.52 -6.34 9.58
N VAL A 190 5.84 -6.18 9.48
CA VAL A 190 6.81 -7.29 9.54
C VAL A 190 6.72 -8.02 10.89
N GLU A 191 6.64 -7.28 11.99
CA GLU A 191 6.50 -7.83 13.34
C GLU A 191 5.17 -8.59 13.53
N ILE A 192 4.04 -8.00 13.07
CA ILE A 192 2.72 -8.64 13.21
C ILE A 192 2.63 -9.95 12.42
N LEU A 193 3.24 -9.99 11.23
CA LEU A 193 3.26 -11.18 10.38
C LEU A 193 4.33 -12.20 10.79
N ASP A 194 5.24 -11.85 11.70
CA ASP A 194 6.45 -12.63 12.02
C ASP A 194 7.23 -12.97 10.73
N ALA A 195 7.31 -12.00 9.82
CA ALA A 195 7.91 -12.18 8.51
C ALA A 195 9.45 -12.10 8.62
N ASP A 196 10.12 -13.08 8.06
CA ASP A 196 11.59 -13.19 8.07
C ASP A 196 12.27 -12.56 6.83
N THR A 197 11.47 -12.17 5.83
CA THR A 197 11.97 -11.65 4.57
C THR A 197 11.20 -10.42 4.10
N VAL A 198 11.91 -9.36 3.70
CA VAL A 198 11.31 -8.22 2.98
C VAL A 198 11.92 -8.09 1.59
N ILE A 199 11.09 -8.12 0.56
CA ILE A 199 11.49 -7.95 -0.84
C ILE A 199 11.06 -6.58 -1.34
N GLY A 200 12.04 -5.70 -1.60
CA GLY A 200 11.80 -4.39 -2.21
C GLY A 200 11.61 -4.50 -3.73
N ILE A 201 10.44 -4.07 -4.23
CA ILE A 201 10.16 -4.02 -5.67
C ILE A 201 10.63 -2.67 -6.22
N GLY A 202 11.81 -2.69 -6.82
CA GLY A 202 12.51 -1.52 -7.34
C GLY A 202 13.48 -0.87 -6.33
N LYS A 203 14.39 -0.05 -6.86
CA LYS A 203 15.55 0.49 -6.11
C LYS A 203 15.19 1.30 -4.86
N PHE A 204 14.06 2.03 -4.90
CA PHE A 204 13.62 2.79 -3.72
C PHE A 204 13.23 1.85 -2.60
N ALA A 205 12.35 0.90 -2.89
CA ALA A 205 11.84 -0.06 -1.91
C ALA A 205 12.98 -0.94 -1.35
N GLU A 206 13.86 -1.44 -2.23
CA GLU A 206 15.08 -2.17 -1.82
C GLU A 206 15.93 -1.36 -0.83
N LYS A 207 16.21 -0.08 -1.17
CA LYS A 207 17.00 0.79 -0.29
C LYS A 207 16.32 1.02 1.07
N ARG A 208 14.99 1.22 1.09
CA ARG A 208 14.26 1.40 2.37
C ARG A 208 14.28 0.14 3.21
N ALA A 209 14.03 -1.03 2.62
CA ALA A 209 14.13 -2.31 3.30
C ALA A 209 15.52 -2.51 3.93
N CYS A 210 16.60 -2.28 3.17
CA CYS A 210 17.97 -2.39 3.70
C CYS A 210 18.24 -1.46 4.88
N LEU A 211 17.74 -0.21 4.86
CA LEU A 211 17.95 0.75 5.95
C LEU A 211 17.32 0.27 7.26
N LEU A 212 16.16 -0.36 7.21
CA LEU A 212 15.45 -0.84 8.40
C LEU A 212 16.18 -2.03 9.05
N TYR A 213 16.71 -2.95 8.23
CA TYR A 213 17.46 -4.11 8.75
C TYR A 213 18.88 -3.79 9.23
N THR A 214 19.49 -2.67 8.80
CA THR A 214 20.83 -2.28 9.25
C THR A 214 20.83 -1.41 10.49
N SER A 215 19.71 -0.75 10.83
CA SER A 215 19.59 0.00 12.09
C SER A 215 19.53 -0.91 13.32
N ASP A 216 18.83 -2.04 13.23
CA ASP A 216 18.72 -3.00 14.33
C ASP A 216 20.06 -3.70 14.64
N ALA A 217 20.94 -3.85 13.66
CA ALA A 217 22.26 -4.45 13.85
C ALA A 217 23.31 -3.51 14.49
N ALA A 218 22.98 -2.22 14.66
CA ALA A 218 23.86 -1.23 15.25
C ALA A 218 23.60 -0.97 16.75
N ASP A 219 22.48 -1.50 17.28
CA ASP A 219 22.07 -1.35 18.69
C ASP A 219 22.31 -2.62 19.53
N GLU A 220 22.94 -3.67 18.97
CA GLU A 220 23.48 -4.83 19.69
C GLU A 220 25.01 -4.68 19.87
#